data_774a000be4b1bc2b0c7e9bc16eba7e2f
#
_entry.id   774a000be4b1bc2b0c7e9bc16eba7e2f
#
_cell.length_a   1.000
_cell.length_b   1.000
_cell.length_c   1.000
_cell.angle_alpha   90.00
_cell.angle_beta   90.00
_cell.angle_gamma   90.00
#
_symmetry.space_group_name_H-M   'P 1'
#
loop_
_entity.id
_entity.type
_entity.pdbx_description
1 polymer ?
#
loop_
_entity_poly.entity_id
_entity_poly.type
_entity_poly.pdbx_seq_one_letter_code
_entity_poly.pdbx_strand_id
1 'polypeptide(L)'
;MTDEFNLHAFHRRRKTLKIAGLVLVLVGLFTIIDMMSEIPIPLTGYRAVFVGTVLIIFGFLALYHGYKLPLDEALDILQRRGRGITEGELVHAMRIDRATARRLIQALINKGFVRRATEQASATEEVFEPVR
;
A
#
# COMPACT_ATOMS: atom_id res chain seq x y z
N MET A 1 -12.02 8.93 23.60
CA MET A 1 -12.36 8.75 22.17
C MET A 1 -11.46 7.67 21.61
N THR A 2 -12.01 6.51 21.33
CA THR A 2 -11.31 5.50 20.58
C THR A 2 -11.30 5.95 19.12
N ASP A 3 -10.16 6.42 18.63
CA ASP A 3 -9.95 6.59 17.20
C ASP A 3 -10.08 5.22 16.57
N GLU A 4 -11.27 4.89 16.13
CA GLU A 4 -11.48 3.70 15.34
C GLU A 4 -10.66 3.87 14.05
N PHE A 5 -9.89 2.84 13.69
CA PHE A 5 -9.17 2.79 12.44
C PHE A 5 -10.15 3.07 11.28
N ASN A 6 -9.99 4.21 10.63
CA ASN A 6 -10.89 4.63 9.57
C ASN A 6 -10.60 3.87 8.27
N LEU A 7 -11.19 2.69 8.19
CA LEU A 7 -11.04 1.76 7.07
C LEU A 7 -11.44 2.39 5.72
N HIS A 8 -12.49 3.22 5.71
CA HIS A 8 -12.94 3.89 4.50
C HIS A 8 -11.92 4.91 3.99
N ALA A 9 -11.33 5.70 4.88
CA ALA A 9 -10.28 6.65 4.53
C ALA A 9 -9.03 5.93 4.02
N PHE A 10 -8.65 4.82 4.65
CA PHE A 10 -7.53 3.99 4.26
C PHE A 10 -7.68 3.44 2.82
N HIS A 11 -8.79 2.77 2.53
CA HIS A 11 -9.03 2.22 1.20
C HIS A 11 -9.19 3.31 0.13
N ARG A 12 -9.87 4.40 0.47
CA ARG A 12 -10.01 5.56 -0.42
C ARG A 12 -8.65 6.16 -0.78
N ARG A 13 -7.79 6.38 0.21
CA ARG A 13 -6.43 6.91 0.01
C ARG A 13 -5.60 6.01 -0.89
N ARG A 14 -5.59 4.69 -0.66
CA ARG A 14 -4.87 3.73 -1.51
C ARG A 14 -5.40 3.70 -2.93
N LYS A 15 -6.71 3.70 -3.11
CA LYS A 15 -7.35 3.74 -4.43
C LYS A 15 -6.98 5.03 -5.17
N THR A 16 -7.04 6.18 -4.48
CA THR A 16 -6.67 7.48 -5.06
C THR A 16 -5.19 7.49 -5.47
N LEU A 17 -4.28 6.98 -4.65
CA LEU A 17 -2.85 6.89 -4.99
C LEU A 17 -2.59 6.01 -6.23
N LYS A 18 -3.27 4.88 -6.35
CA LYS A 18 -3.15 4.01 -7.52
C LYS A 18 -3.63 4.69 -8.79
N ILE A 19 -4.79 5.33 -8.74
CA ILE A 19 -5.36 6.03 -9.90
C ILE A 19 -4.51 7.24 -10.26
N ALA A 20 -4.14 8.06 -9.29
CA ALA A 20 -3.30 9.23 -9.51
C ALA A 20 -1.92 8.84 -10.08
N GLY A 21 -1.29 7.80 -9.51
CA GLY A 21 -0.02 7.30 -10.02
C GLY A 21 -0.10 6.81 -11.45
N LEU A 22 -1.13 6.05 -11.80
CA LEU A 22 -1.36 5.59 -13.16
C LEU A 22 -1.57 6.76 -14.13
N VAL A 23 -2.40 7.72 -13.76
CA VAL A 23 -2.66 8.92 -14.58
C VAL A 23 -1.37 9.72 -14.80
N LEU A 24 -0.58 9.94 -13.74
CA LEU A 24 0.70 10.65 -13.85
C LEU A 24 1.69 9.95 -14.77
N VAL A 25 1.79 8.63 -14.69
CA VAL A 25 2.66 7.85 -15.59
C VAL A 25 2.19 7.97 -17.05
N LEU A 26 0.89 7.82 -17.30
CA LEU A 26 0.33 7.95 -18.64
C LEU A 26 0.51 9.35 -19.22
N VAL A 27 0.25 10.39 -18.44
CA VAL A 27 0.46 11.78 -18.86
C VAL A 27 1.94 12.05 -19.14
N GLY A 28 2.84 11.56 -18.29
CA GLY A 28 4.28 11.69 -18.48
C GLY A 28 4.77 10.98 -19.74
N LEU A 29 4.32 9.76 -20.01
CA LEU A 29 4.62 9.03 -21.24
C LEU A 29 4.08 9.76 -22.47
N PHE A 30 2.83 10.23 -22.40
CA PHE A 30 2.22 10.97 -23.50
C PHE A 30 3.01 12.25 -23.82
N THR A 31 3.46 12.98 -22.80
CA THR A 31 4.27 14.20 -22.97
C THR A 31 5.60 13.91 -23.67
N ILE A 32 6.24 12.77 -23.37
CA ILE A 32 7.49 12.37 -24.01
C ILE A 32 7.25 11.91 -25.46
N ILE A 33 6.20 11.11 -25.69
CA ILE A 33 5.86 10.61 -27.04
C ILE A 33 5.45 11.74 -27.95
N ASP A 34 4.71 12.71 -27.44
CA ASP A 34 4.25 13.87 -28.18
C ASP A 34 5.41 14.74 -28.67
N MET A 35 6.51 14.78 -27.93
CA MET A 35 7.75 15.42 -28.37
C MET A 35 8.31 14.78 -29.67
N MET A 36 8.05 13.47 -29.88
CA MET A 36 8.47 12.74 -31.08
C MET A 36 7.49 12.89 -32.24
N SER A 37 6.31 13.44 -32.00
CA SER A 37 5.31 13.70 -33.01
C SER A 37 5.45 15.13 -33.57
N GLU A 38 5.13 15.35 -34.85
CA GLU A 38 5.20 16.66 -35.50
C GLU A 38 4.06 17.63 -35.04
N ILE A 39 3.29 17.25 -34.04
CA ILE A 39 2.17 18.07 -33.52
C ILE A 39 2.73 19.14 -32.58
N PRO A 40 2.56 20.44 -32.88
CA PRO A 40 3.11 21.50 -32.05
C PRO A 40 2.32 21.66 -30.75
N ILE A 41 2.77 21.02 -29.68
CA ILE A 41 2.34 21.33 -28.32
C ILE A 41 3.31 22.35 -27.71
N PRO A 42 2.83 23.28 -26.84
CA PRO A 42 3.65 24.37 -26.30
C PRO A 42 4.84 23.94 -25.43
N LEU A 43 4.93 22.65 -25.10
CA LEU A 43 6.05 22.05 -24.38
C LEU A 43 6.95 21.30 -25.37
N THR A 44 7.88 21.97 -26.01
CA THR A 44 8.83 21.38 -26.98
C THR A 44 10.24 21.30 -26.43
N GLY A 45 11.00 20.31 -26.88
CA GLY A 45 12.40 20.14 -26.55
C GLY A 45 12.68 19.57 -25.16
N TYR A 46 13.81 19.94 -24.58
CA TYR A 46 14.27 19.41 -23.28
C TYR A 46 13.28 19.59 -22.12
N ARG A 47 12.45 20.63 -22.19
CA ARG A 47 11.43 20.91 -21.14
C ARG A 47 10.38 19.82 -21.11
N ALA A 48 9.90 19.36 -22.27
CA ALA A 48 8.92 18.29 -22.35
C ALA A 48 9.47 16.97 -21.78
N VAL A 49 10.72 16.62 -22.13
CA VAL A 49 11.37 15.43 -21.58
C VAL A 49 11.56 15.54 -20.08
N PHE A 50 11.99 16.68 -19.60
CA PHE A 50 12.17 16.89 -18.16
C PHE A 50 10.84 16.78 -17.40
N VAL A 51 9.81 17.48 -17.84
CA VAL A 51 8.48 17.43 -17.22
C VAL A 51 7.89 16.03 -17.26
N GLY A 52 7.96 15.37 -18.43
CA GLY A 52 7.48 14.00 -18.59
C GLY A 52 8.19 13.01 -17.66
N THR A 53 9.51 13.11 -17.55
CA THR A 53 10.32 12.27 -16.64
C THR A 53 9.94 12.49 -15.19
N VAL A 54 9.79 13.74 -14.75
CA VAL A 54 9.37 14.08 -13.40
C VAL A 54 7.98 13.50 -13.09
N LEU A 55 7.03 13.65 -14.02
CA LEU A 55 5.69 13.08 -13.87
C LEU A 55 5.71 11.56 -13.74
N ILE A 56 6.53 10.88 -14.53
CA ILE A 56 6.70 9.42 -14.47
C ILE A 56 7.27 9.01 -13.10
N ILE A 57 8.30 9.68 -12.61
CA ILE A 57 8.89 9.40 -11.30
C ILE A 57 7.86 9.56 -10.19
N PHE A 58 7.13 10.68 -10.17
CA PHE A 58 6.07 10.89 -9.18
C PHE A 58 4.93 9.88 -9.31
N GLY A 59 4.58 9.51 -10.53
CA GLY A 59 3.59 8.46 -10.81
C GLY A 59 4.02 7.10 -10.25
N PHE A 60 5.27 6.70 -10.45
CA PHE A 60 5.81 5.45 -9.89
C PHE A 60 5.88 5.49 -8.36
N LEU A 61 6.26 6.62 -7.77
CA LEU A 61 6.24 6.79 -6.31
C LEU A 61 4.82 6.66 -5.76
N ALA A 62 3.84 7.29 -6.39
CA ALA A 62 2.43 7.18 -5.99
C ALA A 62 1.91 5.75 -6.11
N LEU A 63 2.24 5.04 -7.20
CA LEU A 63 1.92 3.63 -7.38
C LEU A 63 2.58 2.76 -6.31
N TYR A 64 3.85 2.98 -6.04
CA TYR A 64 4.57 2.25 -5.00
C TYR A 64 3.88 2.40 -3.64
N HIS A 65 3.54 3.62 -3.23
CA HIS A 65 2.80 3.86 -1.99
C HIS A 65 1.38 3.28 -2.00
N GLY A 66 0.73 3.25 -3.16
CA GLY A 66 -0.59 2.65 -3.31
C GLY A 66 -0.59 1.11 -3.22
N TYR A 67 0.49 0.47 -3.66
CA TYR A 67 0.64 -1.00 -3.66
C TYR A 67 1.45 -1.53 -2.48
N LYS A 68 2.15 -0.67 -1.75
CA LYS A 68 2.91 -1.06 -0.57
C LYS A 68 2.01 -1.78 0.44
N LEU A 69 2.55 -2.84 1.06
CA LEU A 69 1.84 -3.53 2.14
C LEU A 69 1.57 -2.57 3.31
N PRO A 70 0.35 -2.55 3.85
CA PRO A 70 -0.03 -1.65 4.95
C PRO A 70 0.47 -2.17 6.30
N LEU A 71 1.80 -2.20 6.48
CA LEU A 71 2.44 -2.74 7.69
C LEU A 71 2.13 -1.89 8.92
N ASP A 72 2.18 -0.58 8.77
CA ASP A 72 1.97 0.37 9.87
C ASP A 72 0.53 0.31 10.37
N GLU A 73 -0.43 0.19 9.46
CA GLU A 73 -1.85 0.06 9.78
C GLU A 73 -2.15 -1.28 10.46
N ALA A 74 -1.55 -2.37 9.99
CA ALA A 74 -1.71 -3.68 10.62
C ALA A 74 -1.10 -3.71 12.02
N LEU A 75 0.06 -3.08 12.20
CA LEU A 75 0.71 -2.96 13.49
C LEU A 75 -0.12 -2.11 14.47
N ASP A 76 -0.71 -1.01 14.00
CA ASP A 76 -1.61 -0.18 14.80
C ASP A 76 -2.84 -0.97 15.28
N ILE A 77 -3.46 -1.76 14.41
CA ILE A 77 -4.58 -2.64 14.78
C ILE A 77 -4.17 -3.67 15.84
N LEU A 78 -3.00 -4.29 15.66
CA LEU A 78 -2.47 -5.26 16.62
C LEU A 78 -2.20 -4.62 17.99
N GLN A 79 -1.59 -3.45 18.01
CA GLN A 79 -1.29 -2.72 19.26
C GLN A 79 -2.55 -2.27 19.99
N ARG A 80 -3.55 -1.78 19.25
CA ARG A 80 -4.83 -1.35 19.83
C ARG A 80 -5.63 -2.51 20.44
N ARG A 81 -5.57 -3.68 19.84
CA ARG A 81 -6.23 -4.87 20.38
C ARG A 81 -5.52 -5.42 21.62
N GLY A 82 -4.22 -5.23 21.76
CA GLY A 82 -3.41 -5.69 22.90
C GLY A 82 -3.39 -7.21 23.09
N ARG A 83 -3.94 -7.96 22.14
CA ARG A 83 -4.00 -9.43 22.14
C ARG A 83 -3.60 -9.98 20.75
N GLY A 84 -3.33 -11.28 20.68
CA GLY A 84 -3.08 -11.97 19.43
C GLY A 84 -4.23 -11.82 18.44
N ILE A 85 -3.90 -11.81 17.16
CA ILE A 85 -4.86 -11.74 16.05
C ILE A 85 -4.67 -12.94 15.13
N THR A 86 -5.76 -13.46 14.59
CA THR A 86 -5.75 -14.50 13.57
C THR A 86 -5.69 -13.90 12.17
N GLU A 87 -5.29 -14.71 11.17
CA GLU A 87 -5.33 -14.30 9.75
C GLU A 87 -6.75 -13.84 9.35
N GLY A 88 -7.78 -14.59 9.76
CA GLY A 88 -9.18 -14.26 9.48
C GLY A 88 -9.63 -12.94 10.10
N GLU A 89 -9.23 -12.66 11.33
CA GLU A 89 -9.52 -11.39 11.99
C GLU A 89 -8.85 -10.20 11.29
N LEU A 90 -7.61 -10.39 10.81
CA LEU A 90 -6.90 -9.36 10.04
C LEU A 90 -7.58 -9.11 8.69
N VAL A 91 -8.00 -10.17 7.99
CA VAL A 91 -8.78 -10.06 6.75
C VAL A 91 -10.05 -9.24 6.97
N HIS A 92 -10.80 -9.51 8.04
CA HIS A 92 -12.02 -8.76 8.38
C HIS A 92 -11.73 -7.31 8.78
N ALA A 93 -10.72 -7.10 9.62
CA ALA A 93 -10.40 -5.76 10.15
C ALA A 93 -9.92 -4.80 9.05
N MET A 94 -9.14 -5.28 8.10
CA MET A 94 -8.56 -4.47 7.02
C MET A 94 -9.31 -4.61 5.70
N ARG A 95 -10.27 -5.52 5.59
CA ARG A 95 -10.96 -5.87 4.33
C ARG A 95 -10.00 -6.12 3.18
N ILE A 96 -9.02 -6.94 3.42
CA ILE A 96 -8.04 -7.41 2.44
C ILE A 96 -8.27 -8.89 2.12
N ASP A 97 -7.71 -9.35 1.01
CA ASP A 97 -7.75 -10.77 0.67
C ASP A 97 -6.78 -11.60 1.54
N ARG A 98 -7.03 -12.90 1.65
CA ARG A 98 -6.21 -13.81 2.46
C ARG A 98 -4.75 -13.85 2.02
N ALA A 99 -4.49 -13.80 0.72
CA ALA A 99 -3.14 -13.80 0.19
C ALA A 99 -2.34 -12.57 0.65
N THR A 100 -2.97 -11.40 0.61
CA THR A 100 -2.39 -10.15 1.11
C THR A 100 -2.19 -10.20 2.63
N ALA A 101 -3.16 -10.73 3.39
CA ALA A 101 -3.04 -10.91 4.84
C ALA A 101 -1.85 -11.80 5.21
N ARG A 102 -1.65 -12.92 4.51
CA ARG A 102 -0.48 -13.81 4.71
C ARG A 102 0.84 -13.11 4.44
N ARG A 103 0.94 -12.38 3.33
CA ARG A 103 2.14 -11.60 2.99
C ARG A 103 2.42 -10.55 4.04
N LEU A 104 1.39 -9.89 4.53
CA LEU A 104 1.47 -8.88 5.55
C LEU A 104 1.98 -9.47 6.89
N ILE A 105 1.40 -10.57 7.34
CA ILE A 105 1.82 -11.28 8.54
C ILE A 105 3.27 -11.77 8.39
N GLN A 106 3.62 -12.36 7.27
CA GLN A 106 4.99 -12.82 7.01
C GLN A 106 5.99 -11.68 7.02
N ALA A 107 5.64 -10.53 6.44
CA ALA A 107 6.49 -9.35 6.47
C ALA A 107 6.65 -8.78 7.89
N LEU A 108 5.61 -8.80 8.70
CA LEU A 108 5.66 -8.39 10.12
C LEU A 108 6.54 -9.34 10.95
N ILE A 109 6.46 -10.65 10.71
CA ILE A 109 7.32 -11.64 11.35
C ILE A 109 8.78 -11.42 10.96
N ASN A 110 9.06 -11.26 9.65
CA ASN A 110 10.41 -11.05 9.14
C ASN A 110 11.06 -9.76 9.69
N LYS A 111 10.25 -8.74 9.95
CA LYS A 111 10.71 -7.49 10.58
C LYS A 111 10.81 -7.57 12.12
N GLY A 112 10.36 -8.66 12.73
CA GLY A 112 10.40 -8.86 14.17
C GLY A 112 9.33 -8.11 14.96
N PHE A 113 8.29 -7.60 14.33
CA PHE A 113 7.19 -6.90 15.00
C PHE A 113 6.13 -7.84 15.56
N VAL A 114 6.03 -9.05 15.02
CA VAL A 114 5.03 -10.05 15.36
C VAL A 114 5.69 -11.42 15.50
N ARG A 115 5.19 -12.22 16.43
CA ARG A 115 5.58 -13.62 16.62
C ARG A 115 4.37 -14.53 16.58
N ARG A 116 4.58 -15.79 16.24
CA ARG A 116 3.54 -16.82 16.38
C ARG A 116 3.33 -17.15 17.85
N ALA A 117 2.09 -17.13 18.32
CA ALA A 117 1.74 -17.56 19.66
C ALA A 117 1.79 -19.10 19.73
N THR A 118 2.69 -19.64 20.52
CA THR A 118 2.90 -21.10 20.67
C THR A 118 1.86 -21.77 21.59
N GLU A 119 1.18 -21.02 22.43
CA GLU A 119 0.34 -21.59 23.49
C GLU A 119 -1.12 -21.84 23.07
N GLN A 120 -1.57 -21.38 21.93
CA GLN A 120 -2.97 -21.54 21.49
C GLN A 120 -3.13 -22.47 20.28
N ALA A 121 -2.28 -23.46 20.17
CA ALA A 121 -2.28 -24.44 19.06
C ALA A 121 -3.52 -25.37 18.99
N SER A 122 -4.53 -25.16 19.81
CA SER A 122 -5.77 -25.93 19.79
C SER A 122 -6.85 -25.37 18.85
N ALA A 123 -6.63 -24.21 18.27
CA ALA A 123 -7.52 -23.62 17.29
C ALA A 123 -7.02 -23.92 15.88
N THR A 124 -7.95 -24.14 14.96
CA THR A 124 -7.72 -24.35 13.53
C THR A 124 -6.98 -23.19 12.83
N GLU A 125 -6.75 -22.08 13.50
CA GLU A 125 -6.10 -20.88 12.99
C GLU A 125 -4.91 -20.50 13.87
N GLU A 126 -3.80 -20.16 13.21
CA GLU A 126 -2.61 -19.65 13.90
C GLU A 126 -2.89 -18.23 14.46
N VAL A 127 -2.46 -18.00 15.70
CA VAL A 127 -2.56 -16.70 16.37
C VAL A 127 -1.20 -16.01 16.32
N PHE A 128 -1.20 -14.73 15.98
CA PHE A 128 -0.01 -13.88 15.88
C PHE A 128 -0.08 -12.79 16.95
N GLU A 129 0.99 -12.64 17.71
CA GLU A 129 1.09 -11.66 18.79
C GLU A 129 2.12 -10.58 18.48
N PRO A 130 1.86 -9.30 18.86
CA PRO A 130 2.88 -8.27 18.75
C PRO A 130 4.05 -8.57 19.69
N VAL A 131 5.26 -8.35 19.21
CA VAL A 131 6.48 -8.43 20.04
C VAL A 131 6.58 -7.15 20.84
N ARG A 132 6.69 -7.31 22.18
CA ARG A 132 6.88 -6.19 23.10
C ARG A 132 8.35 -5.88 23.29
#